data_c737314ff77918a44e1adc2caf92b17e
#
_entry.id   c737314ff77918a44e1adc2caf92b17e
#
_cell.length_a   1.000
_cell.length_b   1.000
_cell.length_c   1.000
_cell.angle_alpha   90.00
_cell.angle_beta   90.00
_cell.angle_gamma   90.00
#
_symmetry.space_group_name_H-M   'P 1'
#
loop_
_entity.id
_entity.type
_entity.pdbx_description
1 polymer ?
#
loop_
_entity_poly.entity_id
_entity_poly.type
_entity_poly.pdbx_seq_one_letter_code
_entity_poly.pdbx_strand_id
1 'polypeptide(L)'
;MTPLERQAHLAMIRARAALVLDHPFFGSIALRLKLKPDPTCSDLWTDGRTLGFNPSYAAALSEAALIGAQAHEVMHLACAHHVRRKGRDAALWNKACDLVVD
;
A
#
# COMPACT_ATOMS: atom_id res chain seq x y z
N MET A 1 5.07 -13.50 -16.70
CA MET A 1 3.90 -12.86 -16.07
C MET A 1 2.66 -13.17 -16.89
N THR A 2 1.60 -13.64 -16.24
CA THR A 2 0.33 -13.92 -16.93
C THR A 2 -0.34 -12.63 -17.37
N PRO A 3 -1.31 -12.69 -18.32
CA PRO A 3 -2.07 -11.49 -18.70
C PRO A 3 -2.77 -10.81 -17.52
N LEU A 4 -3.33 -11.60 -16.60
CA LEU A 4 -3.98 -11.05 -15.40
C LEU A 4 -2.96 -10.35 -14.49
N GLU A 5 -1.81 -10.95 -14.27
CA GLU A 5 -0.74 -10.34 -13.47
C GLU A 5 -0.23 -9.05 -14.10
N ARG A 6 -0.12 -9.01 -15.42
CA ARG A 6 0.30 -7.80 -16.13
C ARG A 6 -0.74 -6.69 -15.98
N GLN A 7 -2.01 -7.02 -16.13
CA GLN A 7 -3.09 -6.06 -15.97
C GLN A 7 -3.11 -5.51 -14.54
N ALA A 8 -3.01 -6.39 -13.56
CA ALA A 8 -2.98 -6.00 -12.15
C ALA A 8 -1.76 -5.15 -11.83
N HIS A 9 -0.59 -5.52 -12.35
CA HIS A 9 0.64 -4.77 -12.13
C HIS A 9 0.54 -3.36 -12.69
N LEU A 10 -0.02 -3.20 -13.89
CA LEU A 10 -0.25 -1.88 -14.47
C LEU A 10 -1.22 -1.06 -13.64
N ALA A 11 -2.27 -1.67 -13.11
CA ALA A 11 -3.22 -0.99 -12.23
C ALA A 11 -2.52 -0.51 -10.95
N MET A 12 -1.65 -1.34 -10.38
CA MET A 12 -0.88 -0.97 -9.19
C MET A 12 0.08 0.19 -9.48
N ILE A 13 0.73 0.19 -10.63
CA ILE A 13 1.64 1.26 -11.04
C ILE A 13 0.86 2.57 -11.22
N ARG A 14 -0.30 2.53 -11.86
CA ARG A 14 -1.13 3.74 -12.04
C ARG A 14 -1.61 4.30 -10.70
N ALA A 15 -2.05 3.43 -9.81
CA ALA A 15 -2.50 3.85 -8.49
C ALA A 15 -1.35 4.47 -7.69
N ARG A 16 -0.16 3.88 -7.77
CA ARG A 16 1.03 4.42 -7.11
C ARG A 16 1.42 5.79 -7.68
N ALA A 17 1.34 5.95 -9.00
CA ALA A 17 1.64 7.24 -9.63
C ALA A 17 0.67 8.32 -9.17
N ALA A 18 -0.62 8.01 -9.08
CA ALA A 18 -1.62 8.93 -8.56
C ALA A 18 -1.34 9.30 -7.11
N LEU A 19 -0.93 8.32 -6.30
CA LEU A 19 -0.58 8.56 -4.90
C LEU A 19 0.62 9.50 -4.78
N VAL A 20 1.62 9.36 -5.65
CA VAL A 20 2.79 10.26 -5.69
C VAL A 20 2.36 11.69 -5.99
N LEU A 21 1.44 11.86 -6.94
CA LEU A 21 0.98 13.20 -7.36
C LEU A 21 0.11 13.87 -6.30
N ASP A 22 -0.79 13.11 -5.69
CA ASP A 22 -1.76 13.67 -4.75
C ASP A 22 -1.26 13.72 -3.31
N HIS A 23 -0.41 12.77 -2.93
CA HIS A 23 0.13 12.65 -1.57
C HIS A 23 1.62 12.32 -1.64
N PRO A 24 2.47 13.32 -1.93
CA PRO A 24 3.90 13.07 -2.19
C PRO A 24 4.64 12.34 -1.08
N PHE A 25 4.28 12.59 0.19
CA PHE A 25 4.90 11.90 1.31
C PHE A 25 4.65 10.39 1.25
N PHE A 26 3.39 10.01 1.10
CA PHE A 26 3.03 8.59 1.03
C PHE A 26 3.52 7.96 -0.29
N GLY A 27 3.46 8.72 -1.36
CA GLY A 27 3.95 8.28 -2.66
C GLY A 27 5.44 7.98 -2.64
N SER A 28 6.24 8.79 -1.95
CA SER A 28 7.68 8.55 -1.85
C SER A 28 7.99 7.24 -1.11
N ILE A 29 7.19 6.90 -0.10
CA ILE A 29 7.32 5.63 0.60
C ILE A 29 6.91 4.48 -0.32
N ALA A 30 5.78 4.63 -1.02
CA ALA A 30 5.29 3.61 -1.95
C ALA A 30 6.29 3.30 -3.06
N LEU A 31 6.99 4.31 -3.57
CA LEU A 31 7.99 4.14 -4.62
C LEU A 31 9.18 3.29 -4.20
N ARG A 32 9.46 3.21 -2.91
CA ARG A 32 10.55 2.38 -2.39
C ARG A 32 10.18 0.91 -2.32
N LEU A 33 8.88 0.60 -2.38
CA LEU A 33 8.39 -0.76 -2.27
C LEU A 33 8.43 -1.43 -3.63
N LYS A 34 8.89 -2.68 -3.65
CA LYS A 34 8.89 -3.49 -4.86
C LYS A 34 7.51 -4.13 -5.00
N LEU A 35 6.88 -3.93 -6.15
CA LEU A 35 5.58 -4.54 -6.43
C LEU A 35 5.78 -6.02 -6.78
N LYS A 36 4.99 -6.88 -6.13
CA LYS A 36 5.09 -8.33 -6.34
C LYS A 36 3.71 -8.97 -6.43
N PRO A 37 3.36 -9.61 -7.55
CA PRO A 37 2.15 -10.40 -7.61
C PRO A 37 2.23 -11.56 -6.61
N ASP A 38 1.17 -11.73 -5.83
CA ASP A 38 1.09 -12.80 -4.84
C ASP A 38 -0.32 -13.38 -4.84
N PRO A 39 -0.55 -14.45 -5.60
CA PRO A 39 -1.87 -15.06 -5.65
C PRO A 39 -2.27 -15.77 -4.36
N THR A 40 -1.35 -15.94 -3.41
CA THR A 40 -1.65 -16.58 -2.13
C THR A 40 -2.24 -15.62 -1.11
N CYS A 41 -2.08 -14.31 -1.29
CA CYS A 41 -2.72 -13.34 -0.40
C CYS A 41 -4.12 -13.01 -0.92
N SER A 42 -4.97 -12.44 -0.05
CA SER A 42 -6.35 -12.10 -0.43
C SER A 42 -6.46 -10.69 -1.02
N ASP A 43 -5.59 -9.78 -0.63
CA ASP A 43 -5.65 -8.37 -1.05
C ASP A 43 -4.24 -7.80 -1.25
N LEU A 44 -3.78 -6.95 -0.33
CA LEU A 44 -2.44 -6.35 -0.35
C LEU A 44 -1.73 -6.62 0.97
N TRP A 45 -0.39 -6.65 0.92
CA TRP A 45 0.44 -6.72 2.13
C TRP A 45 1.75 -5.98 1.88
N THR A 46 2.41 -5.57 2.95
CA THR A 46 3.75 -5.01 2.85
C THR A 46 4.59 -5.45 4.05
N ASP A 47 5.88 -5.68 3.79
CA ASP A 47 6.88 -6.00 4.82
C ASP A 47 7.90 -4.88 4.99
N GLY A 48 7.65 -3.72 4.40
CA GLY A 48 8.58 -2.60 4.41
C GLY A 48 9.52 -2.54 3.23
N ARG A 49 9.61 -3.61 2.43
CA ARG A 49 10.44 -3.66 1.22
C ARG A 49 9.63 -3.99 -0.01
N THR A 50 8.61 -4.78 0.15
CA THR A 50 7.77 -5.30 -0.92
C THR A 50 6.34 -4.91 -0.65
N LEU A 51 5.60 -4.58 -1.71
CA LEU A 51 4.16 -4.44 -1.68
C LEU A 51 3.60 -5.58 -2.52
N GLY A 52 3.09 -6.60 -1.83
CA GLY A 52 2.48 -7.76 -2.47
C GLY A 52 1.02 -7.50 -2.78
N PHE A 53 0.52 -8.04 -3.89
CA PHE A 53 -0.86 -7.84 -4.28
C PHE A 53 -1.42 -9.10 -4.95
N ASN A 54 -2.67 -9.40 -4.61
CA ASN A 54 -3.38 -10.47 -5.30
C ASN A 54 -3.81 -9.93 -6.68
N PRO A 55 -3.40 -10.60 -7.80
CA PRO A 55 -3.71 -10.08 -9.14
C PRO A 55 -5.21 -9.93 -9.41
N SER A 56 -6.03 -10.89 -8.98
CA SER A 56 -7.49 -10.82 -9.18
C SER A 56 -8.10 -9.66 -8.42
N TYR A 57 -7.65 -9.44 -7.19
CA TYR A 57 -8.11 -8.33 -6.35
C TYR A 57 -7.76 -6.98 -6.99
N ALA A 58 -6.49 -6.81 -7.36
CA ALA A 58 -6.03 -5.55 -7.93
C ALA A 58 -6.70 -5.24 -9.28
N ALA A 59 -6.89 -6.25 -10.11
CA ALA A 59 -7.53 -6.07 -11.41
C ALA A 59 -9.03 -5.77 -11.30
N ALA A 60 -9.67 -6.22 -10.23
CA ALA A 60 -11.12 -6.03 -10.02
C ALA A 60 -11.48 -4.68 -9.42
N LEU A 61 -10.54 -4.03 -8.72
CA LEU A 61 -10.81 -2.75 -8.07
C LEU A 61 -10.80 -1.58 -9.04
N SER A 62 -11.59 -0.55 -8.73
CA SER A 62 -11.46 0.73 -9.41
C SER A 62 -10.10 1.36 -9.06
N GLU A 63 -9.65 2.30 -9.88
CA GLU A 63 -8.41 3.01 -9.60
C GLU A 63 -8.47 3.73 -8.26
N ALA A 64 -9.57 4.40 -7.96
CA ALA A 64 -9.75 5.11 -6.69
C ALA A 64 -9.65 4.17 -5.48
N ALA A 65 -10.30 3.00 -5.56
CA ALA A 65 -10.24 2.01 -4.49
C ALA A 65 -8.83 1.45 -4.30
N LEU A 66 -8.11 1.26 -5.41
CA LEU A 66 -6.75 0.74 -5.36
C LEU A 66 -5.77 1.77 -4.79
N ILE A 67 -5.97 3.05 -5.11
CA ILE A 67 -5.20 4.13 -4.50
C ILE A 67 -5.41 4.13 -2.99
N GLY A 68 -6.65 4.02 -2.53
CA GLY A 68 -6.97 3.95 -1.12
C GLY A 68 -6.35 2.75 -0.42
N ALA A 69 -6.37 1.60 -1.06
CA ALA A 69 -5.78 0.38 -0.52
C ALA A 69 -4.26 0.51 -0.36
N GLN A 70 -3.59 1.08 -1.35
CA GLN A 70 -2.15 1.32 -1.26
C GLN A 70 -1.83 2.36 -0.18
N ALA A 71 -2.60 3.43 -0.11
CA ALA A 71 -2.41 4.46 0.91
C ALA A 71 -2.55 3.88 2.31
N HIS A 72 -3.51 2.97 2.51
CA HIS A 72 -3.72 2.29 3.78
C HIS A 72 -2.48 1.50 4.20
N GLU A 73 -1.93 0.69 3.30
CA GLU A 73 -0.73 -0.11 3.58
C GLU A 73 0.48 0.78 3.88
N VAL A 74 0.67 1.82 3.09
CA VAL A 74 1.79 2.76 3.27
C VAL A 74 1.66 3.51 4.59
N MET A 75 0.45 3.90 4.95
CA MET A 75 0.21 4.60 6.22
C MET A 75 0.55 3.73 7.41
N HIS A 76 0.14 2.46 7.41
CA HIS A 76 0.49 1.54 8.47
C HIS A 76 2.00 1.37 8.60
N LEU A 77 2.69 1.26 7.48
CA LEU A 77 4.14 1.14 7.47
C LEU A 77 4.81 2.39 8.06
N ALA A 78 4.35 3.58 7.66
CA ALA A 78 4.89 4.85 8.15
C ALA A 78 4.64 5.01 9.65
N CYS A 79 3.44 4.67 10.12
CA CYS A 79 3.08 4.77 11.53
C CYS A 79 3.87 3.80 12.39
N ALA A 80 4.04 2.56 11.94
CA ALA A 80 4.82 1.57 12.66
C ALA A 80 6.27 2.00 12.80
N HIS A 81 6.85 2.56 11.74
CA HIS A 81 8.21 3.07 11.75
C HIS A 81 8.36 4.24 12.73
N HIS A 82 7.40 5.16 12.72
CA HIS A 82 7.40 6.32 13.62
C HIS A 82 7.33 5.89 15.08
N VAL A 83 6.46 4.93 15.40
CA VAL A 83 6.32 4.40 16.75
C VAL A 83 7.63 3.79 17.26
N ARG A 84 8.27 2.99 16.40
CA ARG A 84 9.56 2.37 16.77
C ARG A 84 10.63 3.39 17.09
N ARG A 85 10.68 4.47 16.33
CA ARG A 85 11.70 5.50 16.49
C ARG A 85 11.48 6.36 17.71
N LYS A 86 10.23 6.63 18.04
CA LYS A 86 9.87 7.58 19.10
C LYS A 86 9.60 6.94 20.45
N GLY A 87 9.48 5.63 20.53
CA GLY A 87 9.21 4.92 21.77
C GLY A 87 7.87 5.28 22.42
N ARG A 88 6.90 5.71 21.60
CA ARG A 88 5.58 6.09 22.09
C ARG A 88 4.68 4.88 22.25
N ASP A 89 3.52 5.08 22.89
CA ASP A 89 2.51 4.05 23.04
C ASP A 89 2.06 3.58 21.65
N ALA A 90 2.46 2.36 21.28
CA ALA A 90 2.22 1.80 19.98
C ALA A 90 0.72 1.60 19.71
N ALA A 91 -0.04 1.19 20.73
CA ALA A 91 -1.46 0.93 20.57
C ALA A 91 -2.22 2.22 20.25
N LEU A 92 -1.93 3.29 20.99
CA LEU A 92 -2.56 4.59 20.77
C LEU A 92 -2.21 5.15 19.40
N TRP A 93 -0.95 5.05 19.02
CA TRP A 93 -0.48 5.58 17.74
C TRP A 93 -1.08 4.82 16.57
N ASN A 94 -1.13 3.49 16.65
CA ASN A 94 -1.75 2.67 15.62
C ASN A 94 -3.24 2.97 15.46
N LYS A 95 -3.93 3.20 16.58
CA LYS A 95 -5.34 3.57 16.54
C LYS A 95 -5.54 4.91 15.83
N ALA A 96 -4.67 5.89 16.11
CA ALA A 96 -4.72 7.18 15.44
C ALA A 96 -4.46 7.05 13.95
N CYS A 97 -3.50 6.21 13.54
CA CYS A 97 -3.21 5.97 12.13
C CYS A 97 -4.39 5.32 11.42
N ASP A 98 -5.07 4.37 12.06
CA ASP A 98 -6.24 3.72 11.49
C ASP A 98 -7.38 4.73 11.26
N LEU A 99 -7.57 5.66 12.19
CA LEU A 99 -8.59 6.69 12.04
C LEU A 99 -8.29 7.64 10.87
N VAL A 100 -7.02 7.91 10.61
CA VAL A 100 -6.62 8.80 9.51
C VAL A 100 -6.80 8.10 8.16
N VAL A 101 -6.51 6.81 8.09
CA VAL A 101 -6.53 6.06 6.82
C VAL A 101 -7.93 5.56 6.48
N ASP A 102 -8.70 5.16 7.47
CA ASP A 102 -10.06 4.67 7.27
C ASP A 102 -11.02 5.82 7.06
#